data_cacbe6b52505f11e6d9a1f372200380e
#
_entry.id   cacbe6b52505f11e6d9a1f372200380e
#
_cell.length_a   1.000
_cell.length_b   1.000
_cell.length_c   1.000
_cell.angle_alpha   90.00
_cell.angle_beta   90.00
_cell.angle_gamma   90.00
#
_symmetry.space_group_name_H-M   'P 1'
#
loop_
_entity.id
_entity.type
_entity.pdbx_description
1 polymer ?
#
loop_
_entity_poly.entity_id
_entity_poly.type
_entity_poly.pdbx_seq_one_letter_code
_entity_poly.pdbx_strand_id
1 'polypeptide(L)'
;MNQKDFFNVDWTKIPEPKLDVNLNYLNNFKISDIELNSTDSKIVNIAKLKEITVIYIYPMTGVPGKALPEGWDEIPGARGCTPQSCTFRDNFSKLKELGVKNIFGLSTQNTEYQKELAYRLHLPYPILSDEKLEFAKKLKLPLFKVEGMDLIKRITLILKDNQIVKYFYPIFPPTKNVEDVIEYFQK
;
A
#
# COMPACT_ATOMS: atom_id res chain seq x y z
N MET A 1 -3.06 -0.58 -23.28
CA MET A 1 -3.80 0.23 -22.28
C MET A 1 -3.19 1.63 -22.27
N ASN A 2 -3.98 2.67 -22.47
CA ASN A 2 -3.48 4.03 -22.56
C ASN A 2 -3.14 4.52 -21.14
N GLN A 3 -2.09 5.36 -20.98
CA GLN A 3 -1.65 5.88 -19.65
C GLN A 3 -2.80 6.55 -18.87
N LYS A 4 -3.80 7.10 -19.55
CA LYS A 4 -5.02 7.67 -18.94
C LYS A 4 -5.85 6.68 -18.13
N ASP A 5 -5.80 5.37 -18.45
CA ASP A 5 -6.64 4.35 -17.81
C ASP A 5 -6.19 4.01 -16.38
N PHE A 6 -4.93 4.33 -16.00
CA PHE A 6 -4.46 4.12 -14.62
C PHE A 6 -4.92 5.22 -13.65
N PHE A 7 -5.25 6.41 -14.15
CA PHE A 7 -5.59 7.57 -13.33
C PHE A 7 -7.10 7.85 -13.26
N ASN A 8 -7.82 7.57 -14.36
CA ASN A 8 -9.25 7.84 -14.48
C ASN A 8 -10.04 6.53 -14.35
N VAL A 9 -10.31 6.12 -13.12
CA VAL A 9 -11.07 4.92 -12.81
C VAL A 9 -12.51 5.29 -12.48
N ASP A 10 -13.47 4.72 -13.20
CA ASP A 10 -14.88 4.79 -12.86
C ASP A 10 -15.19 3.77 -11.76
N TRP A 11 -15.16 4.24 -10.51
CA TRP A 11 -15.36 3.39 -9.33
C TRP A 11 -16.73 2.73 -9.26
N THR A 12 -17.73 3.23 -9.99
CA THR A 12 -19.06 2.60 -10.03
C THR A 12 -19.07 1.28 -10.76
N LYS A 13 -18.03 1.02 -11.57
CA LYS A 13 -17.85 -0.23 -12.36
C LYS A 13 -16.89 -1.22 -11.71
N ILE A 14 -16.22 -0.81 -10.63
CA ILE A 14 -15.26 -1.65 -9.93
C ILE A 14 -15.94 -2.27 -8.71
N PRO A 15 -15.86 -3.59 -8.51
CA PRO A 15 -16.49 -4.22 -7.36
C PRO A 15 -15.83 -3.79 -6.05
N GLU A 16 -16.65 -3.36 -5.11
CA GLU A 16 -16.20 -2.98 -3.77
C GLU A 16 -15.74 -4.21 -2.97
N PRO A 17 -14.57 -4.17 -2.34
CA PRO A 17 -14.11 -5.25 -1.48
C PRO A 17 -14.96 -5.31 -0.21
N LYS A 18 -15.36 -6.53 0.18
CA LYS A 18 -16.08 -6.78 1.43
C LYS A 18 -15.09 -7.03 2.57
N LEU A 19 -15.55 -6.81 3.79
CA LEU A 19 -14.83 -7.23 4.98
C LEU A 19 -14.92 -8.77 5.09
N ASP A 20 -13.94 -9.45 4.51
CA ASP A 20 -13.92 -10.92 4.38
C ASP A 20 -12.97 -11.60 5.38
N VAL A 21 -12.16 -10.83 6.09
CA VAL A 21 -11.28 -11.32 7.16
C VAL A 21 -11.30 -10.39 8.36
N ASN A 22 -11.23 -10.97 9.55
CA ASN A 22 -11.09 -10.20 10.78
C ASN A 22 -9.60 -9.94 11.06
N LEU A 23 -9.21 -8.67 11.04
CA LEU A 23 -7.84 -8.21 11.29
C LEU A 23 -7.64 -7.56 12.67
N ASN A 24 -8.57 -7.75 13.61
CA ASN A 24 -8.49 -7.13 14.94
C ASN A 24 -7.22 -7.50 15.70
N TYR A 25 -6.60 -8.63 15.39
CA TYR A 25 -5.32 -9.05 15.96
C TYR A 25 -4.16 -8.12 15.58
N LEU A 26 -4.32 -7.28 14.55
CA LEU A 26 -3.32 -6.26 14.19
C LEU A 26 -3.28 -5.09 15.18
N ASN A 27 -4.36 -4.85 15.93
CA ASN A 27 -4.35 -3.78 16.92
C ASN A 27 -3.30 -4.05 18.01
N ASN A 28 -2.38 -3.12 18.19
CA ASN A 28 -1.22 -3.21 19.07
C ASN A 28 -0.25 -4.38 18.73
N PHE A 29 -0.34 -4.94 17.51
CA PHE A 29 0.59 -5.97 17.06
C PHE A 29 2.00 -5.41 16.99
N LYS A 30 2.90 -6.01 17.74
CA LYS A 30 4.31 -5.65 17.73
C LYS A 30 5.03 -6.33 16.57
N ILE A 31 5.57 -5.52 15.68
CA ILE A 31 6.26 -6.02 14.50
C ILE A 31 7.63 -6.57 14.91
N SER A 32 7.88 -7.83 14.57
CA SER A 32 9.19 -8.47 14.73
C SER A 32 10.20 -7.98 13.69
N ASP A 33 11.44 -8.37 13.84
CA ASP A 33 12.52 -8.01 12.93
C ASP A 33 12.22 -8.46 11.50
N ILE A 34 12.02 -7.46 10.60
CA ILE A 34 11.72 -7.66 9.18
C ILE A 34 12.45 -6.59 8.40
N GLU A 35 13.27 -7.01 7.46
CA GLU A 35 14.02 -6.15 6.56
C GLU A 35 13.45 -6.22 5.15
N LEU A 36 13.12 -5.07 4.58
CA LEU A 36 12.57 -4.94 3.25
C LEU A 36 13.46 -4.03 2.39
N ASN A 37 13.67 -4.43 1.14
CA ASN A 37 14.34 -3.58 0.17
C ASN A 37 13.44 -2.39 -0.18
N SER A 38 14.08 -1.24 -0.40
CA SER A 38 13.41 0.02 -0.69
C SER A 38 13.88 0.62 -2.02
N THR A 39 13.00 1.37 -2.66
CA THR A 39 13.29 2.01 -3.96
C THR A 39 14.38 3.10 -3.87
N ASP A 40 14.71 3.61 -2.68
CA ASP A 40 15.83 4.51 -2.44
C ASP A 40 17.17 3.77 -2.16
N SER A 41 17.22 2.48 -2.51
CA SER A 41 18.40 1.61 -2.39
C SER A 41 18.84 1.33 -0.94
N LYS A 42 17.93 1.50 0.02
CA LYS A 42 18.17 1.15 1.43
C LYS A 42 17.46 -0.16 1.77
N ILE A 43 17.89 -0.75 2.87
CA ILE A 43 17.16 -1.82 3.57
C ILE A 43 16.46 -1.16 4.76
N VAL A 44 15.14 -1.30 4.82
CA VAL A 44 14.32 -0.74 5.89
C VAL A 44 13.92 -1.86 6.84
N ASN A 45 14.37 -1.76 8.09
CA ASN A 45 13.94 -2.67 9.15
C ASN A 45 12.71 -2.08 9.84
N ILE A 46 11.55 -2.69 9.62
CA ILE A 46 10.26 -2.17 10.10
C ILE A 46 10.22 -2.14 11.65
N ALA A 47 10.82 -3.12 12.32
CA ALA A 47 10.83 -3.16 13.79
C ALA A 47 11.67 -2.02 14.41
N LYS A 48 12.57 -1.40 13.66
CA LYS A 48 13.40 -0.28 14.13
C LYS A 48 12.76 1.10 13.95
N LEU A 49 11.61 1.17 13.29
CA LEU A 49 10.87 2.42 13.10
C LEU A 49 10.13 2.77 14.41
N LYS A 50 10.58 3.84 15.07
CA LYS A 50 10.01 4.32 16.34
C LYS A 50 8.97 5.41 16.15
N GLU A 51 9.15 6.20 15.10
CA GLU A 51 8.32 7.36 14.82
C GLU A 51 7.03 6.93 14.12
N ILE A 52 6.07 7.85 14.09
CA ILE A 52 4.81 7.65 13.36
C ILE A 52 5.13 7.34 11.91
N THR A 53 4.73 6.14 11.50
CA THR A 53 4.98 5.60 10.16
C THR A 53 3.66 5.16 9.53
N VAL A 54 3.41 5.58 8.31
CA VAL A 54 2.27 5.12 7.50
C VAL A 54 2.80 4.18 6.41
N ILE A 55 2.25 2.97 6.34
CA ILE A 55 2.54 2.00 5.28
C ILE A 55 1.22 1.72 4.56
N TYR A 56 1.05 2.25 3.34
CA TYR A 56 -0.07 1.86 2.51
C TYR A 56 0.34 0.70 1.61
N ILE A 57 -0.38 -0.40 1.73
CA ILE A 57 -0.12 -1.66 1.03
C ILE A 57 -1.10 -1.79 -0.13
N TYR A 58 -0.61 -2.13 -1.29
CA TYR A 58 -1.40 -2.28 -2.49
C TYR A 58 -1.03 -3.59 -3.22
N PRO A 59 -1.99 -4.22 -3.94
CA PRO A 59 -1.72 -5.47 -4.61
C PRO A 59 -0.62 -5.37 -5.68
N MET A 60 -0.85 -4.57 -6.70
CA MET A 60 0.06 -4.44 -7.83
C MET A 60 -0.25 -3.20 -8.65
N THR A 61 0.79 -2.50 -9.10
CA THR A 61 0.67 -1.45 -10.11
C THR A 61 0.97 -1.99 -11.51
N GLY A 62 0.35 -1.41 -12.52
CA GLY A 62 0.69 -1.68 -13.91
C GLY A 62 1.79 -0.76 -14.43
N VAL A 63 2.46 -1.20 -15.49
CA VAL A 63 3.38 -0.39 -16.30
C VAL A 63 2.65 0.07 -17.56
N PRO A 64 2.73 1.34 -17.95
CA PRO A 64 2.13 1.82 -19.19
C PRO A 64 2.55 0.98 -20.39
N GLY A 65 1.59 0.63 -21.23
CA GLY A 65 1.82 -0.22 -22.40
C GLY A 65 1.87 -1.74 -22.14
N LYS A 66 1.80 -2.19 -20.87
CA LYS A 66 1.65 -3.61 -20.52
C LYS A 66 0.21 -3.90 -20.09
N ALA A 67 -0.30 -5.05 -20.50
CA ALA A 67 -1.60 -5.52 -20.05
C ALA A 67 -1.56 -5.82 -18.54
N LEU A 68 -2.66 -5.56 -17.85
CA LEU A 68 -2.90 -6.08 -16.51
C LEU A 68 -3.33 -7.56 -16.60
N PRO A 69 -3.27 -8.32 -15.51
CA PRO A 69 -3.80 -9.67 -15.47
C PRO A 69 -5.25 -9.74 -15.97
N GLU A 70 -5.62 -10.86 -16.57
CA GLU A 70 -6.99 -11.07 -17.02
C GLU A 70 -7.96 -10.97 -15.83
N GLY A 71 -9.11 -10.31 -16.05
CA GLY A 71 -10.12 -10.10 -15.00
C GLY A 71 -9.69 -9.17 -13.86
N TRP A 72 -8.58 -8.41 -14.01
CA TRP A 72 -8.06 -7.55 -12.94
C TRP A 72 -9.11 -6.58 -12.35
N ASP A 73 -9.92 -5.98 -13.19
CA ASP A 73 -10.93 -5.02 -12.77
C ASP A 73 -12.16 -5.67 -12.10
N GLU A 74 -12.29 -6.99 -12.22
CA GLU A 74 -13.35 -7.80 -11.60
C GLU A 74 -12.96 -8.28 -10.19
N ILE A 75 -11.67 -8.19 -9.83
CA ILE A 75 -11.18 -8.58 -8.49
C ILE A 75 -11.44 -7.44 -7.50
N PRO A 76 -12.30 -7.65 -6.46
CA PRO A 76 -12.57 -6.60 -5.49
C PRO A 76 -11.31 -6.09 -4.79
N GLY A 77 -11.08 -4.77 -4.84
CA GLY A 77 -9.92 -4.12 -4.22
C GLY A 77 -8.62 -4.19 -5.00
N ALA A 78 -8.56 -4.86 -6.16
CA ALA A 78 -7.32 -4.93 -6.97
C ALA A 78 -7.03 -3.62 -7.68
N ARG A 79 -8.02 -3.02 -8.35
CA ARG A 79 -7.85 -1.78 -9.12
C ARG A 79 -7.50 -0.59 -8.23
N GLY A 80 -6.68 0.35 -8.75
CA GLY A 80 -6.49 1.69 -8.16
C GLY A 80 -5.20 1.88 -7.38
N CYS A 81 -4.18 1.05 -7.57
CA CYS A 81 -2.89 1.20 -6.86
C CYS A 81 -2.15 2.48 -7.27
N THR A 82 -2.13 2.80 -8.57
CA THR A 82 -1.54 4.05 -9.08
C THR A 82 -2.27 5.30 -8.55
N PRO A 83 -3.61 5.43 -8.65
CA PRO A 83 -4.32 6.55 -8.03
C PRO A 83 -4.10 6.67 -6.53
N GLN A 84 -4.06 5.55 -5.78
CA GLN A 84 -3.74 5.58 -4.34
C GLN A 84 -2.37 6.18 -4.08
N SER A 85 -1.34 5.74 -4.82
CA SER A 85 0.01 6.30 -4.67
C SER A 85 0.05 7.79 -4.98
N CYS A 86 -0.70 8.25 -5.99
CA CYS A 86 -0.82 9.66 -6.31
C CYS A 86 -1.47 10.46 -5.17
N THR A 87 -2.56 9.95 -4.56
CA THR A 87 -3.20 10.67 -3.45
C THR A 87 -2.30 10.78 -2.23
N PHE A 88 -1.52 9.76 -1.89
CA PHE A 88 -0.51 9.86 -0.83
C PHE A 88 0.61 10.84 -1.18
N ARG A 89 1.08 10.87 -2.45
CA ARG A 89 2.04 11.87 -2.93
C ARG A 89 1.51 13.28 -2.77
N ASP A 90 0.29 13.53 -3.25
CA ASP A 90 -0.32 14.86 -3.28
C ASP A 90 -0.61 15.39 -1.86
N ASN A 91 -0.79 14.50 -0.89
CA ASN A 91 -1.00 14.81 0.52
C ASN A 91 0.25 14.64 1.40
N PHE A 92 1.44 14.44 0.79
CA PHE A 92 2.68 14.17 1.54
C PHE A 92 3.00 15.26 2.56
N SER A 93 2.99 16.52 2.16
CA SER A 93 3.26 17.66 3.06
C SER A 93 2.26 17.72 4.21
N LYS A 94 0.98 17.50 3.92
CA LYS A 94 -0.08 17.47 4.94
C LYS A 94 0.15 16.38 5.98
N LEU A 95 0.51 15.18 5.56
CA LEU A 95 0.83 14.08 6.48
C LEU A 95 2.07 14.40 7.33
N LYS A 96 3.09 15.05 6.75
CA LYS A 96 4.27 15.50 7.48
C LYS A 96 3.94 16.55 8.56
N GLU A 97 3.07 17.51 8.25
CA GLU A 97 2.55 18.51 9.18
C GLU A 97 1.81 17.88 10.36
N LEU A 98 1.08 16.78 10.12
CA LEU A 98 0.37 16.00 11.13
C LEU A 98 1.29 15.08 11.96
N GLY A 99 2.61 15.15 11.76
CA GLY A 99 3.60 14.44 12.55
C GLY A 99 4.02 13.08 11.99
N VAL A 100 3.52 12.66 10.83
CA VAL A 100 3.97 11.44 10.16
C VAL A 100 5.42 11.61 9.72
N LYS A 101 6.33 10.80 10.25
CA LYS A 101 7.78 10.87 9.94
C LYS A 101 8.14 10.01 8.74
N ASN A 102 7.54 8.84 8.62
CA ASN A 102 7.81 7.93 7.51
C ASN A 102 6.51 7.61 6.76
N ILE A 103 6.59 7.61 5.43
CA ILE A 103 5.52 7.14 4.56
C ILE A 103 6.14 6.15 3.59
N PHE A 104 5.53 4.98 3.45
CA PHE A 104 5.94 3.94 2.52
C PHE A 104 4.75 3.42 1.74
N GLY A 105 4.93 3.21 0.43
CA GLY A 105 4.14 2.23 -0.30
C GLY A 105 4.74 0.83 -0.05
N LEU A 106 3.94 -0.21 -0.14
CA LEU A 106 4.42 -1.59 -0.06
C LEU A 106 3.63 -2.51 -0.98
N SER A 107 4.30 -3.38 -1.69
CA SER A 107 3.67 -4.46 -2.45
C SER A 107 4.62 -5.66 -2.58
N THR A 108 4.12 -6.75 -3.17
CA THR A 108 4.93 -7.95 -3.47
C THR A 108 5.73 -7.82 -4.76
N GLN A 109 5.63 -6.70 -5.47
CA GLN A 109 6.43 -6.44 -6.66
C GLN A 109 7.89 -6.21 -6.27
N ASN A 110 8.84 -6.66 -7.11
CA ASN A 110 10.26 -6.48 -6.83
C ASN A 110 10.67 -5.01 -6.87
N THR A 111 11.82 -4.71 -6.27
CA THR A 111 12.30 -3.33 -6.09
C THR A 111 12.52 -2.62 -7.43
N GLU A 112 13.03 -3.30 -8.45
CA GLU A 112 13.28 -2.67 -9.76
C GLU A 112 11.96 -2.25 -10.44
N TYR A 113 10.93 -3.09 -10.34
CA TYR A 113 9.61 -2.74 -10.83
C TYR A 113 9.03 -1.52 -10.10
N GLN A 114 9.21 -1.47 -8.78
CA GLN A 114 8.73 -0.36 -7.95
C GLN A 114 9.51 0.94 -8.17
N LYS A 115 10.80 0.88 -8.54
CA LYS A 115 11.59 2.06 -8.91
C LYS A 115 11.01 2.79 -10.12
N GLU A 116 10.55 2.05 -11.13
CA GLU A 116 9.86 2.64 -12.29
C GLU A 116 8.64 3.44 -11.84
N LEU A 117 7.80 2.84 -10.99
CA LEU A 117 6.61 3.51 -10.46
C LEU A 117 6.98 4.78 -9.67
N ALA A 118 7.93 4.67 -8.74
CA ALA A 118 8.35 5.79 -7.89
C ALA A 118 8.89 6.96 -8.74
N TYR A 119 9.68 6.65 -9.75
CA TYR A 119 10.21 7.63 -10.68
C TYR A 119 9.11 8.29 -11.53
N ARG A 120 8.28 7.48 -12.18
CA ARG A 120 7.21 7.96 -13.08
C ARG A 120 6.17 8.82 -12.35
N LEU A 121 5.86 8.47 -11.11
CA LEU A 121 4.88 9.22 -10.30
C LEU A 121 5.52 10.34 -9.47
N HIS A 122 6.85 10.52 -9.52
CA HIS A 122 7.58 11.50 -8.70
C HIS A 122 7.23 11.37 -7.21
N LEU A 123 7.26 10.13 -6.67
CA LEU A 123 6.92 9.89 -5.28
C LEU A 123 7.98 10.50 -4.35
N PRO A 124 7.62 11.36 -3.37
CA PRO A 124 8.55 11.96 -2.42
C PRO A 124 8.93 11.01 -1.26
N TYR A 125 8.53 9.76 -1.33
CA TYR A 125 8.77 8.70 -0.36
C TYR A 125 9.08 7.38 -1.08
N PRO A 126 9.82 6.48 -0.43
CA PRO A 126 10.16 5.20 -1.05
C PRO A 126 9.01 4.17 -0.96
N ILE A 127 9.14 3.15 -1.81
CA ILE A 127 8.28 1.96 -1.80
C ILE A 127 9.11 0.77 -1.31
N LEU A 128 8.50 -0.06 -0.47
CA LEU A 128 9.10 -1.28 0.08
C LEU A 128 8.65 -2.50 -0.72
N SER A 129 9.56 -3.44 -0.94
CA SER A 129 9.28 -4.69 -1.63
C SER A 129 9.19 -5.84 -0.63
N ASP A 130 8.02 -6.46 -0.56
CA ASP A 130 7.79 -7.73 0.13
C ASP A 130 7.69 -8.91 -0.88
N GLU A 131 8.58 -8.93 -1.84
CA GLU A 131 8.61 -9.93 -2.93
C GLU A 131 8.65 -11.37 -2.41
N LYS A 132 9.22 -11.60 -1.22
CA LYS A 132 9.28 -12.90 -0.56
C LYS A 132 8.08 -13.19 0.35
N LEU A 133 7.15 -12.26 0.47
CA LEU A 133 5.98 -12.36 1.37
C LEU A 133 6.38 -12.55 2.85
N GLU A 134 7.53 -12.07 3.28
CA GLU A 134 7.99 -12.20 4.67
C GLU A 134 7.17 -11.32 5.61
N PHE A 135 6.94 -10.06 5.22
CA PHE A 135 6.10 -9.14 5.97
C PHE A 135 4.65 -9.63 6.01
N ALA A 136 4.10 -9.97 4.85
CA ALA A 136 2.72 -10.46 4.74
C ALA A 136 2.50 -11.72 5.59
N LYS A 137 3.42 -12.69 5.57
CA LYS A 137 3.32 -13.93 6.34
C LYS A 137 3.43 -13.69 7.84
N LYS A 138 4.40 -12.86 8.28
CA LYS A 138 4.58 -12.54 9.71
C LYS A 138 3.38 -11.82 10.30
N LEU A 139 2.76 -10.92 9.55
CA LEU A 139 1.57 -10.20 9.97
C LEU A 139 0.28 -10.95 9.62
N LYS A 140 0.35 -12.11 8.97
CA LYS A 140 -0.81 -12.87 8.48
C LYS A 140 -1.78 -12.00 7.67
N LEU A 141 -1.24 -11.15 6.81
CA LEU A 141 -2.04 -10.27 5.96
C LEU A 141 -2.85 -11.07 4.93
N PRO A 142 -4.05 -10.62 4.56
CA PRO A 142 -4.86 -11.31 3.57
C PRO A 142 -4.23 -11.22 2.18
N LEU A 143 -4.21 -12.35 1.50
CA LEU A 143 -3.69 -12.49 0.14
C LEU A 143 -4.81 -12.89 -0.83
N PHE A 144 -4.57 -12.69 -2.10
CA PHE A 144 -5.32 -13.29 -3.19
C PHE A 144 -4.38 -13.70 -4.32
N LYS A 145 -4.83 -14.62 -5.17
CA LYS A 145 -4.05 -15.11 -6.31
C LYS A 145 -4.59 -14.59 -7.63
N VAL A 146 -3.68 -14.22 -8.53
CA VAL A 146 -3.99 -13.91 -9.92
C VAL A 146 -2.78 -14.30 -10.78
N GLU A 147 -3.03 -15.06 -11.86
CA GLU A 147 -1.99 -15.55 -12.77
C GLU A 147 -0.74 -16.13 -12.05
N GLY A 148 -0.96 -16.92 -11.00
CA GLY A 148 0.10 -17.56 -10.21
C GLY A 148 0.82 -16.63 -9.21
N MET A 149 0.51 -15.34 -9.17
CA MET A 149 1.07 -14.40 -8.21
C MET A 149 0.25 -14.37 -6.92
N ASP A 150 0.92 -14.40 -5.76
CA ASP A 150 0.31 -14.10 -4.47
C ASP A 150 0.46 -12.60 -4.19
N LEU A 151 -0.67 -11.90 -4.12
CA LEU A 151 -0.71 -10.46 -3.92
C LEU A 151 -1.38 -10.12 -2.58
N ILE A 152 -0.85 -9.12 -1.89
CA ILE A 152 -1.44 -8.64 -0.62
C ILE A 152 -2.68 -7.81 -0.94
N LYS A 153 -3.80 -8.09 -0.24
CA LYS A 153 -4.99 -7.23 -0.32
C LYS A 153 -4.67 -5.83 0.18
N ARG A 154 -5.39 -4.85 -0.35
CA ARG A 154 -5.17 -3.44 -0.01
C ARG A 154 -5.48 -3.18 1.46
N ILE A 155 -4.48 -2.70 2.19
CA ILE A 155 -4.57 -2.36 3.62
C ILE A 155 -3.61 -1.20 3.91
N THR A 156 -3.96 -0.32 4.83
CA THR A 156 -3.03 0.70 5.32
C THR A 156 -2.80 0.52 6.81
N LEU A 157 -1.55 0.59 7.21
CA LEU A 157 -1.11 0.44 8.59
C LEU A 157 -0.52 1.77 9.09
N ILE A 158 -0.86 2.16 10.31
CA ILE A 158 -0.18 3.22 11.04
C ILE A 158 0.59 2.57 12.18
N LEU A 159 1.90 2.84 12.21
CA LEU A 159 2.82 2.33 13.20
C LEU A 159 3.31 3.46 14.09
N LYS A 160 3.55 3.13 15.35
CA LYS A 160 4.29 3.94 16.32
C LYS A 160 5.03 3.01 17.28
N ASP A 161 6.30 3.30 17.57
CA ASP A 161 7.13 2.47 18.46
C ASP A 161 7.14 0.98 18.09
N ASN A 162 7.25 0.68 16.79
CA ASN A 162 7.19 -0.65 16.16
C ASN A 162 5.88 -1.44 16.41
N GLN A 163 4.81 -0.77 16.80
CA GLN A 163 3.48 -1.37 16.97
C GLN A 163 2.50 -0.81 15.94
N ILE A 164 1.58 -1.64 15.47
CA ILE A 164 0.45 -1.20 14.65
C ILE A 164 -0.59 -0.57 15.59
N VAL A 165 -0.72 0.75 15.52
CA VAL A 165 -1.69 1.51 16.34
C VAL A 165 -3.02 1.70 15.64
N LYS A 166 -3.06 1.55 14.31
CA LYS A 166 -4.27 1.62 13.50
C LYS A 166 -4.09 0.86 12.20
N TYR A 167 -5.14 0.23 11.70
CA TYR A 167 -5.22 -0.26 10.33
C TYR A 167 -6.52 0.19 9.66
N PHE A 168 -6.51 0.22 8.33
CA PHE A 168 -7.68 0.48 7.48
C PHE A 168 -7.85 -0.70 6.53
N TYR A 169 -9.00 -1.38 6.62
CA TYR A 169 -9.38 -2.52 5.78
C TYR A 169 -10.88 -2.81 5.94
N PRO A 170 -11.63 -3.09 4.87
CA PRO A 170 -11.22 -2.91 3.46
C PRO A 170 -11.11 -1.43 3.09
N ILE A 171 -10.47 -1.13 1.95
CA ILE A 171 -10.26 0.23 1.45
C ILE A 171 -10.95 0.37 0.10
N PHE A 172 -11.93 1.29 -0.01
CA PHE A 172 -12.61 1.62 -1.26
C PHE A 172 -13.32 2.98 -1.20
N PRO A 173 -13.23 3.80 -2.26
CA PRO A 173 -12.24 3.68 -3.32
C PRO A 173 -10.82 3.95 -2.80
N PRO A 174 -9.78 3.40 -3.44
CA PRO A 174 -8.39 3.58 -2.98
C PRO A 174 -7.93 5.04 -2.85
N THR A 175 -8.52 5.92 -3.62
CA THR A 175 -8.22 7.37 -3.60
C THR A 175 -8.64 8.08 -2.32
N LYS A 176 -9.63 7.55 -1.57
CA LYS A 176 -10.06 8.11 -0.28
C LYS A 176 -9.19 7.68 0.90
N ASN A 177 -8.36 6.66 0.72
CA ASN A 177 -7.59 6.10 1.83
C ASN A 177 -6.69 7.12 2.54
N VAL A 178 -6.09 8.06 1.82
CA VAL A 178 -5.27 9.11 2.42
C VAL A 178 -6.11 10.06 3.29
N GLU A 179 -7.36 10.31 2.93
CA GLU A 179 -8.29 11.12 3.71
C GLU A 179 -8.61 10.44 5.05
N ASP A 180 -8.88 9.11 5.05
CA ASP A 180 -9.09 8.32 6.26
C ASP A 180 -7.87 8.39 7.21
N VAL A 181 -6.65 8.36 6.64
CA VAL A 181 -5.41 8.50 7.41
C VAL A 181 -5.27 9.92 7.99
N ILE A 182 -5.57 10.96 7.21
CA ILE A 182 -5.54 12.35 7.66
C ILE A 182 -6.54 12.56 8.80
N GLU A 183 -7.78 12.10 8.63
CA GLU A 183 -8.82 12.20 9.68
C GLU A 183 -8.41 11.51 10.98
N TYR A 184 -7.71 10.38 10.90
CA TYR A 184 -7.21 9.70 12.10
C TYR A 184 -6.23 10.58 12.91
N PHE A 185 -5.39 11.37 12.25
CA PHE A 185 -4.43 12.25 12.93
C PHE A 185 -5.01 13.60 13.36
N GLN A 186 -6.20 13.95 12.90
CA GLN A 186 -6.90 15.19 13.27
C GLN A 186 -7.82 15.04 14.50
N LYS A 187 -8.05 13.79 14.93
CA LYS A 187 -8.82 13.47 16.15
C LYS A 187 -7.94 13.49 17.39
#